data_69f17b2427c2d2f52d37d5815336e5ca
#
_entry.id   69f17b2427c2d2f52d37d5815336e5ca
#
_cell.length_a   1.000
_cell.length_b   1.000
_cell.length_c   1.000
_cell.angle_alpha   90.00
_cell.angle_beta   90.00
_cell.angle_gamma   90.00
#
_symmetry.space_group_name_H-M   'P 1'
#
loop_
_entity.id
_entity.type
_entity.pdbx_description
1 polymer ?
#
loop_
_entity_poly.entity_id
_entity_poly.type
_entity_poly.pdbx_seq_one_letter_code
_entity_poly.pdbx_strand_id
1 'polypeptide(L)'
;MAEGLQEVLTGAVPRVCSAAVALVAVDGEVAAAAVAGELVRYTDGEGTLAGERPPARRDSIFDLASVSKLFTTAVVLSLAEEGRLDLDEPVTAWLPGRDPRITPRRLLTHTAGLPPTRRVDLELPDAGHAARLAAIIDTPVTGPVGGPYLYSDVGMITMGRVAELAGGAPLDELVRARVTGVLGLGATGYRPGPGKLARVAATEWKPERTGPGCVRGEAHDETCQGLGGVAGHAGLFAPADDLLAFGEALRRGGGTMLRPESVAEMVRDQGAEGAPFRHGLGVRIGDPGIVGPLEGAFGHSGFTGTSLVVDPARGLTVVLLTNAVHPLRGRDGIRDLRRAVAAEALRLSRP
;
A
#
# COMPACT_ATOMS: atom_id res chain seq x y z
N MET A 1 0.04 27.39 10.67
CA MET A 1 -0.81 26.33 10.06
C MET A 1 -0.07 24.99 9.92
N ALA A 2 1.21 24.99 9.61
CA ALA A 2 2.04 23.75 9.61
C ALA A 2 2.37 23.23 11.02
N GLU A 3 2.25 24.07 12.05
CA GLU A 3 2.61 23.74 13.44
C GLU A 3 1.81 22.56 14.00
N GLY A 4 0.49 22.49 13.81
CA GLY A 4 -0.33 21.41 14.33
C GLY A 4 0.03 20.04 13.75
N LEU A 5 0.32 19.95 12.43
CA LEU A 5 0.75 18.71 11.80
C LEU A 5 2.13 18.27 12.34
N GLN A 6 3.05 19.23 12.55
CA GLN A 6 4.37 18.98 13.12
C GLN A 6 4.29 18.50 14.57
N GLU A 7 3.42 19.09 15.38
CA GLU A 7 3.17 18.67 16.77
C GLU A 7 2.64 17.24 16.84
N VAL A 8 1.67 16.89 15.96
CA VAL A 8 1.14 15.53 15.84
C VAL A 8 2.25 14.51 15.57
N LEU A 9 3.16 14.78 14.61
CA LEU A 9 4.25 13.85 14.31
C LEU A 9 5.29 13.79 15.43
N THR A 10 5.65 14.94 15.99
CA THR A 10 6.63 15.00 17.08
C THR A 10 6.14 14.24 18.32
N GLY A 11 4.84 14.33 18.64
CA GLY A 11 4.22 13.59 19.73
C GLY A 11 4.14 12.08 19.53
N ALA A 12 4.20 11.63 18.27
CA ALA A 12 4.17 10.21 17.91
C ALA A 12 5.55 9.53 17.97
N VAL A 13 6.63 10.29 17.74
CA VAL A 13 8.01 9.80 17.71
C VAL A 13 8.66 9.92 19.11
N PRO A 14 9.38 8.89 19.61
CA PRO A 14 9.60 7.58 18.99
C PRO A 14 8.56 6.51 19.38
N ARG A 15 7.53 6.86 20.12
CA ARG A 15 6.61 5.92 20.78
C ARG A 15 5.77 5.10 19.79
N VAL A 16 5.18 5.74 18.78
CA VAL A 16 4.33 5.09 17.77
C VAL A 16 5.17 4.60 16.57
N CYS A 17 6.12 5.41 16.14
CA CYS A 17 7.04 5.11 15.04
C CYS A 17 8.38 5.78 15.27
N SER A 18 9.45 5.28 14.63
CA SER A 18 10.78 5.86 14.76
C SER A 18 11.01 7.02 13.77
N ALA A 19 10.32 6.99 12.64
CA ALA A 19 10.34 8.01 11.61
C ALA A 19 8.92 8.26 11.07
N ALA A 20 8.61 9.51 10.77
CA ALA A 20 7.34 9.90 10.15
C ALA A 20 7.53 11.06 9.18
N VAL A 21 6.80 11.02 8.06
CA VAL A 21 6.61 12.11 7.11
C VAL A 21 5.12 12.22 6.82
N ALA A 22 4.55 13.42 6.93
CA ALA A 22 3.16 13.66 6.53
C ALA A 22 3.08 14.87 5.59
N LEU A 23 2.23 14.73 4.57
CA LEU A 23 1.87 15.80 3.65
C LEU A 23 0.36 15.92 3.59
N VAL A 24 -0.12 17.16 3.58
CA VAL A 24 -1.52 17.50 3.30
C VAL A 24 -1.55 18.44 2.13
N ALA A 25 -2.24 18.05 1.05
CA ALA A 25 -2.54 18.93 -0.06
C ALA A 25 -4.02 19.32 -0.07
N VAL A 26 -4.29 20.58 -0.40
CA VAL A 26 -5.62 21.13 -0.64
C VAL A 26 -5.63 21.64 -2.07
N ASP A 27 -6.58 21.18 -2.88
CA ASP A 27 -6.72 21.52 -4.30
C ASP A 27 -5.44 21.40 -5.13
N GLY A 28 -4.58 20.42 -4.74
CA GLY A 28 -3.33 20.12 -5.42
C GLY A 28 -2.11 20.86 -4.89
N GLU A 29 -2.29 21.82 -4.01
CA GLU A 29 -1.19 22.57 -3.39
C GLU A 29 -0.87 22.02 -1.99
N VAL A 30 0.42 21.84 -1.69
CA VAL A 30 0.85 21.36 -0.36
C VAL A 30 0.59 22.44 0.68
N ALA A 31 -0.48 22.28 1.44
CA ALA A 31 -0.88 23.20 2.51
C ALA A 31 -0.08 22.98 3.81
N ALA A 32 0.37 21.75 4.07
CA ALA A 32 1.22 21.44 5.22
C ALA A 32 2.14 20.26 4.92
N ALA A 33 3.34 20.31 5.50
CA ALA A 33 4.32 19.23 5.50
C ALA A 33 4.95 19.13 6.89
N ALA A 34 5.15 17.92 7.39
CA ALA A 34 5.78 17.66 8.67
C ALA A 34 6.71 16.43 8.58
N VAL A 35 7.80 16.48 9.33
CA VAL A 35 8.80 15.40 9.37
C VAL A 35 9.29 15.24 10.82
N ALA A 36 9.40 14.00 11.28
CA ALA A 36 9.94 13.70 12.61
C ALA A 36 10.72 12.39 12.63
N GLY A 37 11.71 12.30 13.51
CA GLY A 37 12.40 11.06 13.88
C GLY A 37 13.56 10.66 13.00
N GLU A 38 13.92 9.39 13.08
CA GLU A 38 15.16 8.79 12.56
C GLU A 38 14.84 7.54 11.74
N LEU A 39 15.42 7.44 10.54
CA LEU A 39 15.16 6.35 9.59
C LEU A 39 15.62 4.98 10.13
N VAL A 40 16.71 4.98 10.90
CA VAL A 40 17.26 3.80 11.59
C VAL A 40 17.51 4.22 13.02
N ARG A 41 16.59 3.90 13.92
CA ARG A 41 16.75 4.28 15.33
C ARG A 41 17.35 3.16 16.17
N TYR A 42 17.04 1.93 15.85
CA TYR A 42 17.43 0.74 16.62
C TYR A 42 18.14 -0.27 15.76
N THR A 43 19.01 -1.07 16.38
CA THR A 43 19.74 -2.16 15.73
C THR A 43 19.10 -3.52 15.94
N ASP A 44 18.27 -3.66 16.97
CA ASP A 44 17.65 -4.93 17.38
C ASP A 44 16.24 -4.75 17.94
N GLY A 45 15.61 -5.86 18.31
CA GLY A 45 14.29 -5.90 18.93
C GLY A 45 14.27 -5.53 20.42
N GLU A 46 15.42 -5.41 21.06
CA GLU A 46 15.54 -5.01 22.47
C GLU A 46 15.56 -3.50 22.66
N GLY A 47 15.65 -2.75 21.55
CA GLY A 47 15.65 -1.28 21.56
C GLY A 47 17.04 -0.68 21.70
N THR A 48 18.09 -1.41 21.38
CA THR A 48 19.45 -0.89 21.33
C THR A 48 19.54 0.20 20.26
N LEU A 49 19.98 1.39 20.67
CA LEU A 49 20.10 2.53 19.75
C LEU A 49 21.20 2.27 18.72
N ALA A 50 20.90 2.57 17.46
CA ALA A 50 21.90 2.51 16.39
C ALA A 50 22.97 3.60 16.57
N GLY A 51 24.22 3.29 16.21
CA GLY A 51 25.32 4.24 16.23
C GLY A 51 25.10 5.40 15.23
N GLU A 52 24.63 5.07 14.02
CA GLU A 52 24.21 6.06 13.02
C GLU A 52 22.69 6.08 12.93
N ARG A 53 22.10 7.24 13.19
CA ARG A 53 20.65 7.47 13.19
C ARG A 53 20.28 8.59 12.23
N PRO A 54 20.27 8.31 10.91
CA PRO A 54 19.97 9.34 9.93
C PRO A 54 18.58 9.92 10.15
N PRO A 55 18.43 11.25 10.18
CA PRO A 55 17.15 11.89 10.40
C PRO A 55 16.20 11.62 9.23
N ALA A 56 14.92 11.49 9.53
CA ALA A 56 13.88 11.49 8.51
C ALA A 56 13.89 12.84 7.78
N ARG A 57 13.60 12.80 6.48
CA ARG A 57 13.49 13.97 5.60
C ARG A 57 12.25 13.81 4.73
N ARG A 58 11.77 14.87 4.11
CA ARG A 58 10.61 14.84 3.21
C ARG A 58 10.80 13.86 2.05
N ASP A 59 12.01 13.70 1.55
CA ASP A 59 12.38 12.77 0.48
C ASP A 59 12.75 11.36 0.96
N SER A 60 12.57 11.06 2.24
CA SER A 60 12.77 9.73 2.80
C SER A 60 11.79 8.72 2.22
N ILE A 61 12.27 7.51 1.99
CA ILE A 61 11.56 6.44 1.30
C ILE A 61 11.08 5.42 2.32
N PHE A 62 9.81 5.04 2.24
CA PHE A 62 9.18 4.09 3.16
C PHE A 62 8.61 2.90 2.41
N ASP A 63 8.64 1.72 3.03
CA ASP A 63 7.88 0.56 2.59
C ASP A 63 6.39 0.85 2.72
N LEU A 64 5.69 0.89 1.61
CA LEU A 64 4.25 1.21 1.53
C LEU A 64 3.36 0.08 2.04
N ALA A 65 3.90 -1.14 2.17
CA ALA A 65 3.13 -2.34 2.50
C ALA A 65 1.84 -2.40 1.65
N SER A 66 0.68 -2.59 2.28
CA SER A 66 -0.61 -2.74 1.57
C SER A 66 -1.11 -1.52 0.80
N VAL A 67 -0.51 -0.33 0.95
CA VAL A 67 -0.80 0.80 0.05
C VAL A 67 -0.40 0.46 -1.40
N SER A 68 0.53 -0.49 -1.60
CA SER A 68 0.89 -1.06 -2.91
C SER A 68 -0.31 -1.58 -3.70
N LYS A 69 -1.38 -2.04 -3.02
CA LYS A 69 -2.61 -2.54 -3.65
C LYS A 69 -3.27 -1.50 -4.55
N LEU A 70 -3.16 -0.22 -4.19
CA LEU A 70 -3.70 0.89 -5.00
C LEU A 70 -3.00 0.96 -6.36
N PHE A 71 -1.69 0.75 -6.41
CA PHE A 71 -0.90 0.73 -7.65
C PHE A 71 -1.23 -0.49 -8.50
N THR A 72 -1.37 -1.66 -7.87
CA THR A 72 -1.82 -2.88 -8.56
C THR A 72 -3.21 -2.67 -9.16
N THR A 73 -4.14 -2.07 -8.41
CA THR A 73 -5.48 -1.74 -8.90
C THR A 73 -5.43 -0.78 -10.08
N ALA A 74 -4.58 0.25 -10.04
CA ALA A 74 -4.42 1.17 -11.16
C ALA A 74 -3.90 0.46 -12.41
N VAL A 75 -2.95 -0.48 -12.28
CA VAL A 75 -2.50 -1.32 -13.41
C VAL A 75 -3.65 -2.14 -13.97
N VAL A 76 -4.43 -2.81 -13.12
CA VAL A 76 -5.59 -3.63 -13.54
C VAL A 76 -6.61 -2.79 -14.31
N LEU A 77 -6.97 -1.63 -13.79
CA LEU A 77 -7.92 -0.73 -14.44
C LEU A 77 -7.39 -0.21 -15.78
N SER A 78 -6.11 0.14 -15.86
CA SER A 78 -5.46 0.54 -17.10
C SER A 78 -5.50 -0.58 -18.16
N LEU A 79 -5.31 -1.85 -17.76
CA LEU A 79 -5.45 -3.00 -18.65
C LEU A 79 -6.91 -3.21 -19.10
N ALA A 80 -7.86 -2.95 -18.21
CA ALA A 80 -9.28 -3.02 -18.52
C ALA A 80 -9.69 -1.93 -19.54
N GLU A 81 -9.15 -0.71 -19.42
CA GLU A 81 -9.36 0.38 -20.39
C GLU A 81 -8.86 0.05 -21.79
N GLU A 82 -7.83 -0.79 -21.89
CA GLU A 82 -7.27 -1.29 -23.16
C GLU A 82 -8.02 -2.52 -23.68
N GLY A 83 -9.02 -3.04 -22.96
CA GLY A 83 -9.73 -4.28 -23.32
C GLY A 83 -8.87 -5.56 -23.21
N ARG A 84 -7.77 -5.50 -22.47
CA ARG A 84 -6.87 -6.65 -22.22
C ARG A 84 -7.30 -7.49 -21.01
N LEU A 85 -8.22 -6.97 -20.24
CA LEU A 85 -8.77 -7.59 -19.04
C LEU A 85 -10.19 -7.09 -18.86
N ASP A 86 -11.12 -7.99 -18.52
CA ASP A 86 -12.46 -7.63 -18.07
C ASP A 86 -12.54 -7.91 -16.57
N LEU A 87 -13.09 -6.96 -15.81
CA LEU A 87 -13.22 -7.07 -14.35
C LEU A 87 -14.16 -8.21 -13.93
N ASP A 88 -15.08 -8.59 -14.79
CA ASP A 88 -16.12 -9.59 -14.51
C ASP A 88 -15.91 -10.92 -15.25
N GLU A 89 -14.87 -11.02 -16.10
CA GLU A 89 -14.47 -12.27 -16.74
C GLU A 89 -13.85 -13.24 -15.71
N PRO A 90 -14.14 -14.55 -15.77
CA PRO A 90 -13.45 -15.53 -14.94
C PRO A 90 -11.93 -15.47 -15.08
N VAL A 91 -11.21 -15.50 -13.96
CA VAL A 91 -9.73 -15.53 -13.97
C VAL A 91 -9.15 -16.76 -14.68
N THR A 92 -9.98 -17.75 -14.97
CA THR A 92 -9.60 -18.94 -15.76
C THR A 92 -9.11 -18.61 -17.16
N ALA A 93 -9.42 -17.43 -17.70
CA ALA A 93 -8.87 -16.94 -18.96
C ALA A 93 -7.33 -16.81 -18.90
N TRP A 94 -6.79 -16.48 -17.72
CA TRP A 94 -5.33 -16.32 -17.50
C TRP A 94 -4.74 -17.42 -16.62
N LEU A 95 -5.55 -18.00 -15.71
CA LEU A 95 -5.15 -19.01 -14.72
C LEU A 95 -6.05 -20.25 -14.86
N PRO A 96 -5.80 -21.12 -15.86
CA PRO A 96 -6.57 -22.34 -16.06
C PRO A 96 -6.58 -23.20 -14.78
N GLY A 97 -7.72 -23.83 -14.48
CA GLY A 97 -7.89 -24.69 -13.30
C GLY A 97 -8.33 -23.97 -12.02
N ARG A 98 -8.41 -22.61 -12.03
CA ARG A 98 -9.02 -21.87 -10.93
C ARG A 98 -10.54 -21.99 -10.94
N ASP A 99 -11.17 -21.67 -9.82
CA ASP A 99 -12.64 -21.61 -9.73
C ASP A 99 -13.16 -20.54 -10.71
N PRO A 100 -14.03 -20.89 -11.68
CA PRO A 100 -14.49 -19.95 -12.71
C PRO A 100 -15.39 -18.84 -12.15
N ARG A 101 -15.79 -18.92 -10.90
CA ARG A 101 -16.53 -17.83 -10.23
C ARG A 101 -15.62 -16.73 -9.74
N ILE A 102 -14.30 -16.96 -9.63
CA ILE A 102 -13.34 -15.92 -9.27
C ILE A 102 -13.15 -14.98 -10.46
N THR A 103 -13.34 -13.67 -10.23
CA THR A 103 -13.15 -12.62 -11.21
C THR A 103 -12.15 -11.57 -10.68
N PRO A 104 -11.52 -10.75 -11.53
CA PRO A 104 -10.72 -9.61 -11.10
C PRO A 104 -11.44 -8.72 -10.09
N ARG A 105 -12.73 -8.42 -10.32
CA ARG A 105 -13.57 -7.66 -9.38
C ARG A 105 -13.60 -8.31 -8.00
N ARG A 106 -13.84 -9.60 -7.91
CA ARG A 106 -13.89 -10.32 -6.62
C ARG A 106 -12.55 -10.39 -5.91
N LEU A 107 -11.45 -10.44 -6.66
CA LEU A 107 -10.11 -10.32 -6.08
C LEU A 107 -9.87 -8.94 -5.48
N LEU A 108 -10.20 -7.87 -6.22
CA LEU A 108 -10.03 -6.48 -5.79
C LEU A 108 -10.97 -6.07 -4.65
N THR A 109 -12.12 -6.73 -4.52
CA THR A 109 -13.10 -6.46 -3.44
C THR A 109 -12.98 -7.40 -2.25
N HIS A 110 -12.00 -8.33 -2.28
CA HIS A 110 -11.80 -9.33 -1.23
C HIS A 110 -13.03 -10.21 -0.97
N THR A 111 -13.77 -10.55 -2.03
CA THR A 111 -14.95 -11.41 -2.01
C THR A 111 -14.74 -12.71 -2.81
N ALA A 112 -13.49 -13.03 -3.15
CA ALA A 112 -13.15 -14.25 -3.88
C ALA A 112 -13.11 -15.52 -3.01
N GLY A 113 -13.39 -15.43 -1.70
CA GLY A 113 -13.36 -16.57 -0.78
C GLY A 113 -11.97 -17.13 -0.52
N LEU A 114 -10.91 -16.40 -0.88
CA LEU A 114 -9.52 -16.80 -0.64
C LEU A 114 -9.07 -16.44 0.79
N PRO A 115 -8.20 -17.24 1.43
CA PRO A 115 -7.73 -16.97 2.78
C PRO A 115 -6.94 -15.65 2.85
N PRO A 116 -6.83 -15.05 4.05
CA PRO A 116 -6.12 -13.78 4.24
C PRO A 116 -4.66 -13.83 3.81
N THR A 117 -3.95 -14.89 4.19
CA THR A 117 -2.51 -15.06 3.94
C THR A 117 -2.17 -16.51 3.65
N ARG A 118 -1.01 -16.75 3.04
CA ARG A 118 -0.36 -18.04 2.94
C ARG A 118 1.15 -17.86 3.09
N ARG A 119 1.72 -18.48 4.09
CA ARG A 119 3.13 -18.34 4.45
C ARG A 119 4.01 -19.30 3.66
N VAL A 120 4.07 -19.08 2.34
CA VAL A 120 4.91 -19.89 1.42
C VAL A 120 6.39 -19.80 1.71
N ASP A 121 6.83 -18.76 2.40
CA ASP A 121 8.19 -18.62 2.92
C ASP A 121 8.52 -19.71 3.96
N LEU A 122 7.53 -20.10 4.77
CA LEU A 122 7.65 -21.20 5.77
C LEU A 122 7.26 -22.56 5.22
N GLU A 123 6.24 -22.62 4.35
CA GLU A 123 5.77 -23.88 3.75
C GLU A 123 6.78 -24.46 2.75
N LEU A 124 7.48 -23.59 2.04
CA LEU A 124 8.39 -23.92 0.94
C LEU A 124 9.72 -23.15 1.08
N PRO A 125 10.47 -23.35 2.20
CA PRO A 125 11.64 -22.52 2.51
C PRO A 125 12.75 -22.61 1.44
N ASP A 126 12.91 -23.76 0.81
CA ASP A 126 13.94 -24.00 -0.20
C ASP A 126 13.44 -23.80 -1.65
N ALA A 127 12.17 -23.45 -1.82
CA ALA A 127 11.60 -23.26 -3.17
C ALA A 127 11.96 -21.90 -3.73
N GLY A 128 12.22 -21.89 -5.03
CA GLY A 128 12.38 -20.63 -5.78
C GLY A 128 11.06 -19.87 -5.97
N HIS A 129 11.17 -18.61 -6.40
CA HIS A 129 10.03 -17.68 -6.61
C HIS A 129 8.88 -18.34 -7.40
N ALA A 130 9.16 -18.98 -8.54
CA ALA A 130 8.11 -19.55 -9.40
C ALA A 130 7.26 -20.62 -8.68
N ALA A 131 7.90 -21.48 -7.88
CA ALA A 131 7.21 -22.53 -7.13
C ALA A 131 6.37 -21.93 -5.98
N ARG A 132 6.89 -20.92 -5.28
CA ARG A 132 6.15 -20.19 -4.24
C ARG A 132 4.94 -19.45 -4.82
N LEU A 133 5.12 -18.77 -5.98
CA LEU A 133 4.02 -18.09 -6.66
C LEU A 133 2.96 -19.09 -7.13
N ALA A 134 3.36 -20.23 -7.71
CA ALA A 134 2.43 -21.28 -8.11
C ALA A 134 1.62 -21.78 -6.90
N ALA A 135 2.27 -22.02 -5.78
CA ALA A 135 1.58 -22.43 -4.54
C ALA A 135 0.55 -21.38 -4.08
N ILE A 136 0.88 -20.07 -4.12
CA ILE A 136 -0.09 -19.01 -3.82
C ILE A 136 -1.27 -19.06 -4.79
N ILE A 137 -1.01 -19.16 -6.09
CA ILE A 137 -2.05 -19.21 -7.12
C ILE A 137 -2.95 -20.44 -6.91
N ASP A 138 -2.39 -21.57 -6.54
CA ASP A 138 -3.13 -22.81 -6.29
C ASP A 138 -3.83 -22.88 -4.92
N THR A 139 -3.76 -21.81 -4.13
CA THR A 139 -4.43 -21.77 -2.82
C THR A 139 -5.93 -22.00 -3.00
N PRO A 140 -6.53 -23.00 -2.34
CA PRO A 140 -7.96 -23.25 -2.42
C PRO A 140 -8.76 -22.12 -1.77
N VAL A 141 -9.99 -21.95 -2.23
CA VAL A 141 -10.95 -21.09 -1.53
C VAL A 141 -11.30 -21.69 -0.17
N THR A 142 -11.43 -20.85 0.85
CA THR A 142 -11.81 -21.22 2.22
C THR A 142 -13.20 -20.74 2.61
N GLY A 143 -13.82 -19.96 1.73
CA GLY A 143 -15.18 -19.44 1.87
C GLY A 143 -15.90 -19.40 0.53
N PRO A 144 -17.19 -19.00 0.53
CA PRO A 144 -17.97 -18.90 -0.70
C PRO A 144 -17.40 -17.80 -1.62
N VAL A 145 -17.22 -18.13 -2.89
CA VAL A 145 -16.83 -17.16 -3.92
C VAL A 145 -18.02 -16.23 -4.21
N GLY A 146 -17.81 -14.92 -4.11
CA GLY A 146 -18.86 -13.90 -4.14
C GLY A 146 -19.60 -13.78 -2.81
N GLY A 147 -19.07 -14.37 -1.73
CA GLY A 147 -19.59 -14.29 -0.38
C GLY A 147 -19.05 -13.09 0.41
N PRO A 148 -19.10 -13.16 1.76
CA PRO A 148 -18.70 -12.07 2.62
C PRO A 148 -17.26 -11.59 2.39
N TYR A 149 -17.02 -10.32 2.69
CA TYR A 149 -15.71 -9.70 2.69
C TYR A 149 -14.72 -10.46 3.59
N LEU A 150 -13.61 -10.88 3.00
CA LEU A 150 -12.47 -11.43 3.71
C LEU A 150 -11.19 -10.84 3.13
N TYR A 151 -10.62 -9.87 3.83
CA TYR A 151 -9.37 -9.24 3.38
C TYR A 151 -8.30 -10.28 3.07
N SER A 152 -7.82 -10.32 1.82
CA SER A 152 -6.95 -11.38 1.32
C SER A 152 -5.75 -10.84 0.55
N ASP A 153 -4.56 -11.05 1.09
CA ASP A 153 -3.30 -10.82 0.39
C ASP A 153 -3.10 -11.88 -0.72
N VAL A 154 -3.54 -13.12 -0.48
CA VAL A 154 -3.55 -14.19 -1.51
C VAL A 154 -4.35 -13.74 -2.73
N GLY A 155 -5.51 -13.12 -2.53
CA GLY A 155 -6.32 -12.56 -3.61
C GLY A 155 -5.59 -11.49 -4.40
N MET A 156 -4.90 -10.58 -3.73
CA MET A 156 -4.16 -9.50 -4.39
C MET A 156 -2.87 -9.98 -5.08
N ILE A 157 -2.20 -11.01 -4.55
CA ILE A 157 -1.07 -11.67 -5.24
C ILE A 157 -1.59 -12.34 -6.53
N THR A 158 -2.71 -13.05 -6.44
CA THR A 158 -3.39 -13.66 -7.59
C THR A 158 -3.76 -12.59 -8.63
N MET A 159 -4.30 -11.45 -8.19
CA MET A 159 -4.61 -10.32 -9.07
C MET A 159 -3.36 -9.76 -9.77
N GLY A 160 -2.26 -9.62 -9.04
CA GLY A 160 -0.97 -9.23 -9.62
C GLY A 160 -0.55 -10.18 -10.73
N ARG A 161 -0.68 -11.50 -10.52
CA ARG A 161 -0.36 -12.49 -11.55
C ARG A 161 -1.29 -12.43 -12.77
N VAL A 162 -2.59 -12.22 -12.56
CA VAL A 162 -3.54 -11.98 -13.67
C VAL A 162 -3.13 -10.74 -14.45
N ALA A 163 -2.75 -9.65 -13.78
CA ALA A 163 -2.28 -8.43 -14.43
C ALA A 163 -1.01 -8.68 -15.28
N GLU A 164 -0.05 -9.48 -14.78
CA GLU A 164 1.15 -9.85 -15.55
C GLU A 164 0.80 -10.61 -16.82
N LEU A 165 -0.08 -11.59 -16.73
CA LEU A 165 -0.51 -12.42 -17.87
C LEU A 165 -1.31 -11.60 -18.89
N ALA A 166 -2.24 -10.77 -18.44
CA ALA A 166 -3.01 -9.86 -19.28
C ALA A 166 -2.11 -8.76 -19.87
N GLY A 167 -1.19 -8.23 -19.07
CA GLY A 167 -0.26 -7.16 -19.45
C GLY A 167 0.94 -7.60 -20.27
N GLY A 168 1.29 -8.90 -20.24
CA GLY A 168 2.43 -9.47 -20.98
C GLY A 168 3.80 -9.02 -20.45
N ALA A 169 3.89 -8.56 -19.19
CA ALA A 169 5.12 -8.12 -18.56
C ALA A 169 5.07 -8.36 -17.03
N PRO A 170 6.22 -8.42 -16.34
CA PRO A 170 6.28 -8.48 -14.88
C PRO A 170 5.58 -7.30 -14.22
N LEU A 171 5.04 -7.52 -13.01
CA LEU A 171 4.23 -6.51 -12.30
C LEU A 171 5.00 -5.21 -12.03
N ASP A 172 6.28 -5.28 -11.69
CA ASP A 172 7.11 -4.11 -11.45
C ASP A 172 7.31 -3.28 -12.73
N GLU A 173 7.41 -3.92 -13.89
CA GLU A 173 7.44 -3.23 -15.18
C GLU A 173 6.09 -2.62 -15.54
N LEU A 174 4.99 -3.34 -15.28
CA LEU A 174 3.64 -2.81 -15.50
C LEU A 174 3.37 -1.58 -14.63
N VAL A 175 3.70 -1.65 -13.34
CA VAL A 175 3.58 -0.48 -12.43
C VAL A 175 4.42 0.68 -12.94
N ARG A 176 5.66 0.42 -13.37
CA ARG A 176 6.53 1.46 -13.93
C ARG A 176 5.96 2.07 -15.20
N ALA A 177 5.52 1.24 -16.14
CA ALA A 177 5.07 1.71 -17.45
C ALA A 177 3.71 2.41 -17.38
N ARG A 178 2.79 1.96 -16.49
CA ARG A 178 1.39 2.40 -16.48
C ARG A 178 1.05 3.37 -15.35
N VAL A 179 1.89 3.44 -14.32
CA VAL A 179 1.63 4.28 -13.14
C VAL A 179 2.81 5.22 -12.89
N THR A 180 3.94 4.70 -12.39
CA THR A 180 5.00 5.56 -11.88
C THR A 180 5.71 6.35 -12.97
N GLY A 181 5.93 5.78 -14.14
CA GLY A 181 6.51 6.47 -15.30
C GLY A 181 5.57 7.51 -15.90
N VAL A 182 4.27 7.20 -15.98
CA VAL A 182 3.24 8.11 -16.50
C VAL A 182 3.08 9.34 -15.62
N LEU A 183 3.16 9.17 -14.29
CA LEU A 183 3.01 10.25 -13.32
C LEU A 183 4.35 10.90 -12.91
N GLY A 184 5.50 10.43 -13.45
CA GLY A 184 6.82 10.96 -13.12
C GLY A 184 7.31 10.63 -11.70
N LEU A 185 6.83 9.53 -11.08
CA LEU A 185 7.16 9.13 -9.71
C LEU A 185 8.52 8.41 -9.66
N GLY A 186 9.60 9.14 -9.89
CA GLY A 186 10.94 8.59 -10.14
C GLY A 186 11.59 7.89 -8.93
N ALA A 187 11.10 8.13 -7.73
CA ALA A 187 11.63 7.49 -6.53
C ALA A 187 10.78 6.29 -6.07
N THR A 188 9.56 6.14 -6.61
CA THR A 188 8.64 5.04 -6.29
C THR A 188 8.93 3.79 -7.11
N GLY A 189 8.94 2.63 -6.47
CA GLY A 189 9.14 1.34 -7.14
C GLY A 189 9.34 0.19 -6.16
N TYR A 190 9.41 -0.99 -6.73
CA TYR A 190 9.82 -2.20 -6.01
C TYR A 190 11.34 -2.22 -5.84
N ARG A 191 11.82 -2.90 -4.80
CA ARG A 191 13.26 -3.20 -4.62
C ARG A 191 14.13 -1.95 -4.80
N PRO A 192 14.07 -0.96 -3.90
CA PRO A 192 14.87 0.25 -4.01
C PRO A 192 16.35 -0.10 -4.15
N GLY A 193 16.99 0.39 -5.22
CA GLY A 193 18.39 0.09 -5.52
C GLY A 193 19.35 0.67 -4.47
N PRO A 194 20.62 0.23 -4.49
CA PRO A 194 21.63 0.63 -3.51
C PRO A 194 21.77 2.15 -3.36
N GLY A 195 21.66 2.89 -4.46
CA GLY A 195 21.76 4.37 -4.43
C GLY A 195 20.61 5.07 -3.69
N LYS A 196 19.52 4.38 -3.42
CA LYS A 196 18.39 4.92 -2.63
C LYS A 196 18.44 4.52 -1.16
N LEU A 197 19.26 3.53 -0.78
CA LEU A 197 19.25 2.91 0.55
C LEU A 197 19.47 3.93 1.68
N ALA A 198 20.33 4.92 1.50
CA ALA A 198 20.58 5.95 2.51
C ALA A 198 19.30 6.72 2.93
N ARG A 199 18.29 6.79 2.04
CA ARG A 199 17.01 7.48 2.28
C ARG A 199 15.90 6.55 2.73
N VAL A 200 16.11 5.21 2.72
CA VAL A 200 15.08 4.23 3.09
C VAL A 200 14.98 4.09 4.60
N ALA A 201 13.77 4.15 5.13
CA ALA A 201 13.49 3.87 6.54
C ALA A 201 13.63 2.36 6.83
N ALA A 202 14.29 2.01 7.92
CA ALA A 202 14.32 0.64 8.41
C ALA A 202 12.94 0.21 8.91
N THR A 203 12.62 -1.06 8.74
CA THR A 203 11.42 -1.70 9.25
C THR A 203 11.77 -2.62 10.42
N GLU A 204 11.26 -3.80 10.48
CA GLU A 204 11.33 -4.69 11.63
C GLU A 204 12.70 -5.37 11.76
N TRP A 205 13.07 -5.66 12.98
CA TRP A 205 14.19 -6.52 13.29
C TRP A 205 13.79 -7.99 13.01
N LYS A 206 14.46 -8.59 12.05
CA LYS A 206 14.25 -9.98 11.59
C LYS A 206 15.60 -10.64 11.38
N PRO A 207 16.26 -11.07 12.46
CA PRO A 207 17.64 -11.56 12.40
C PRO A 207 17.81 -12.80 11.51
N GLU A 208 16.76 -13.60 11.35
CA GLU A 208 16.71 -14.74 10.44
C GLU A 208 16.83 -14.36 8.96
N ARG A 209 16.50 -13.08 8.61
CA ARG A 209 16.58 -12.55 7.25
C ARG A 209 17.82 -11.73 6.98
N THR A 210 18.16 -10.88 7.93
CA THR A 210 19.18 -9.82 7.71
C THR A 210 20.47 -10.06 8.48
N GLY A 211 20.49 -11.03 9.41
CA GLY A 211 21.53 -11.10 10.43
C GLY A 211 21.43 -9.90 11.38
N PRO A 212 22.56 -9.28 11.75
CA PRO A 212 22.51 -8.07 12.59
C PRO A 212 21.78 -6.91 11.91
N GLY A 213 20.92 -6.22 12.67
CA GLY A 213 20.19 -5.05 12.19
C GLY A 213 18.75 -5.32 11.78
N CYS A 214 18.06 -4.24 11.38
CA CYS A 214 16.68 -4.27 10.96
C CYS A 214 16.55 -4.33 9.43
N VAL A 215 15.46 -4.89 8.92
CA VAL A 215 15.17 -4.94 7.47
C VAL A 215 15.15 -3.53 6.91
N ARG A 216 15.86 -3.31 5.80
CA ARG A 216 15.97 -2.01 5.15
C ARG A 216 16.19 -2.17 3.64
N GLY A 217 15.32 -1.55 2.83
CA GLY A 217 15.38 -1.65 1.37
C GLY A 217 14.84 -2.94 0.79
N GLU A 218 14.31 -3.81 1.62
CA GLU A 218 13.60 -5.02 1.26
C GLU A 218 12.17 -4.98 1.78
N ALA A 219 11.23 -5.63 1.08
CA ALA A 219 9.84 -5.68 1.51
C ALA A 219 9.72 -6.27 2.92
N HIS A 220 9.03 -5.55 3.79
CA HIS A 220 8.76 -6.00 5.16
C HIS A 220 7.90 -7.28 5.17
N ASP A 221 6.90 -7.33 4.29
CA ASP A 221 6.01 -8.47 4.15
C ASP A 221 6.77 -9.74 3.76
N GLU A 222 6.61 -10.80 4.54
CA GLU A 222 7.35 -12.04 4.40
C GLU A 222 6.99 -12.78 3.10
N THR A 223 5.70 -12.78 2.76
CA THR A 223 5.23 -13.43 1.52
C THR A 223 5.72 -12.68 0.29
N CYS A 224 5.63 -11.35 0.29
CA CYS A 224 6.17 -10.52 -0.77
C CYS A 224 7.68 -10.73 -0.93
N GLN A 225 8.44 -10.75 0.17
CA GLN A 225 9.87 -11.02 0.14
C GLN A 225 10.17 -12.43 -0.40
N GLY A 226 9.41 -13.43 0.03
CA GLY A 226 9.50 -14.81 -0.48
C GLY A 226 9.20 -14.93 -1.96
N LEU A 227 8.47 -13.97 -2.52
CA LEU A 227 8.17 -13.80 -3.95
C LEU A 227 9.18 -12.87 -4.66
N GLY A 228 10.36 -12.60 -4.07
CA GLY A 228 11.40 -11.77 -4.68
C GLY A 228 11.16 -10.26 -4.55
N GLY A 229 10.30 -9.83 -3.62
CA GLY A 229 10.05 -8.41 -3.31
C GLY A 229 9.09 -7.70 -4.27
N VAL A 230 8.40 -8.42 -5.16
CA VAL A 230 7.39 -7.90 -6.08
C VAL A 230 6.12 -8.72 -5.95
N ALA A 231 5.04 -8.10 -5.50
CA ALA A 231 3.75 -8.77 -5.38
C ALA A 231 2.58 -7.77 -5.45
N GLY A 232 1.40 -8.24 -5.84
CA GLY A 232 0.22 -7.39 -6.01
C GLY A 232 -0.32 -6.78 -4.71
N HIS A 233 0.09 -7.30 -3.55
CA HIS A 233 -0.41 -6.87 -2.23
C HIS A 233 0.55 -5.95 -1.47
N ALA A 234 1.86 -5.98 -1.77
CA ALA A 234 2.91 -5.26 -1.05
C ALA A 234 4.20 -5.17 -1.87
N GLY A 235 5.22 -4.46 -1.36
CA GLY A 235 6.58 -4.42 -1.90
C GLY A 235 6.97 -3.10 -2.56
N LEU A 236 6.05 -2.16 -2.77
CA LEU A 236 6.39 -0.82 -3.23
C LEU A 236 6.98 0.03 -2.13
N PHE A 237 7.94 0.86 -2.52
CA PHE A 237 8.56 1.89 -1.70
C PHE A 237 8.34 3.25 -2.34
N ALA A 238 8.07 4.28 -1.55
CA ALA A 238 7.89 5.63 -2.05
C ALA A 238 8.30 6.71 -1.04
N PRO A 239 8.71 7.90 -1.49
CA PRO A 239 8.69 9.11 -0.69
C PRO A 239 7.28 9.72 -0.68
N ALA A 240 7.07 10.66 0.24
CA ALA A 240 5.75 11.26 0.44
C ALA A 240 5.27 12.09 -0.77
N ASP A 241 6.16 12.78 -1.46
CA ASP A 241 5.80 13.59 -2.64
C ASP A 241 5.29 12.72 -3.80
N ASP A 242 5.95 11.58 -4.06
CA ASP A 242 5.51 10.66 -5.11
C ASP A 242 4.12 10.06 -4.76
N LEU A 243 3.92 9.66 -3.48
CA LEU A 243 2.63 9.12 -3.06
C LEU A 243 1.53 10.20 -3.07
N LEU A 244 1.87 11.45 -2.76
CA LEU A 244 0.96 12.58 -2.89
C LEU A 244 0.53 12.79 -4.35
N ALA A 245 1.49 12.79 -5.28
CA ALA A 245 1.20 12.95 -6.71
C ALA A 245 0.30 11.82 -7.25
N PHE A 246 0.51 10.58 -6.79
CA PHE A 246 -0.40 9.46 -7.11
C PHE A 246 -1.81 9.71 -6.53
N GLY A 247 -1.92 10.15 -5.29
CA GLY A 247 -3.21 10.49 -4.67
C GLY A 247 -3.92 11.64 -5.38
N GLU A 248 -3.18 12.67 -5.79
CA GLU A 248 -3.71 13.79 -6.57
C GLU A 248 -4.20 13.37 -7.96
N ALA A 249 -3.53 12.42 -8.61
CA ALA A 249 -4.02 11.84 -9.85
C ALA A 249 -5.38 11.16 -9.63
N LEU A 250 -5.53 10.36 -8.57
CA LEU A 250 -6.80 9.72 -8.21
C LEU A 250 -7.87 10.78 -7.87
N ARG A 251 -7.52 11.82 -7.10
CA ARG A 251 -8.45 12.91 -6.74
C ARG A 251 -9.03 13.62 -7.97
N ARG A 252 -8.21 13.77 -9.00
CA ARG A 252 -8.58 14.45 -10.28
C ARG A 252 -9.16 13.48 -11.32
N GLY A 253 -9.65 12.30 -10.91
CA GLY A 253 -10.25 11.33 -11.82
C GLY A 253 -9.24 10.56 -12.67
N GLY A 254 -8.02 10.35 -12.18
CA GLY A 254 -7.01 9.50 -12.82
C GLY A 254 -5.87 10.26 -13.51
N GLY A 255 -6.04 11.54 -13.80
CA GLY A 255 -5.03 12.35 -14.50
C GLY A 255 -4.67 11.77 -15.88
N THR A 256 -3.36 11.53 -16.11
CA THR A 256 -2.86 10.88 -17.33
C THR A 256 -2.78 9.35 -17.20
N MET A 257 -3.06 8.80 -16.01
CA MET A 257 -2.89 7.39 -15.69
C MET A 257 -4.14 6.55 -16.02
N LEU A 258 -5.31 7.05 -15.69
CA LEU A 258 -6.60 6.37 -15.85
C LEU A 258 -7.66 7.34 -16.37
N ARG A 259 -8.71 6.79 -16.97
CA ARG A 259 -9.90 7.57 -17.32
C ARG A 259 -10.74 7.88 -16.08
N PRO A 260 -11.50 8.99 -16.08
CA PRO A 260 -12.37 9.35 -14.95
C PRO A 260 -13.38 8.26 -14.58
N GLU A 261 -13.90 7.54 -15.57
CA GLU A 261 -14.87 6.45 -15.38
C GLU A 261 -14.24 5.28 -14.62
N SER A 262 -12.98 4.96 -14.88
CA SER A 262 -12.25 3.91 -14.18
C SER A 262 -12.00 4.27 -12.72
N VAL A 263 -11.67 5.53 -12.44
CA VAL A 263 -11.53 5.98 -11.04
C VAL A 263 -12.90 6.03 -10.36
N ALA A 264 -13.95 6.47 -11.03
CA ALA A 264 -15.30 6.42 -10.49
C ALA A 264 -15.72 4.99 -10.12
N GLU A 265 -15.42 4.01 -10.98
CA GLU A 265 -15.65 2.59 -10.69
C GLU A 265 -14.77 2.08 -9.54
N MET A 266 -13.50 2.52 -9.47
CA MET A 266 -12.58 2.16 -8.39
C MET A 266 -13.11 2.56 -7.02
N VAL A 267 -13.70 3.76 -6.91
CA VAL A 267 -14.16 4.31 -5.63
C VAL A 267 -15.66 4.13 -5.38
N ARG A 268 -16.36 3.46 -6.29
CA ARG A 268 -17.75 3.06 -6.09
C ARG A 268 -17.82 1.96 -5.03
N ASP A 269 -18.76 2.07 -4.10
CA ASP A 269 -19.03 0.98 -3.14
C ASP A 269 -19.49 -0.26 -3.90
N GLN A 270 -18.73 -1.34 -3.76
CA GLN A 270 -19.01 -2.62 -4.43
C GLN A 270 -19.95 -3.52 -3.61
N GLY A 271 -20.47 -3.04 -2.48
CA GLY A 271 -21.44 -3.74 -1.66
C GLY A 271 -20.89 -5.04 -1.02
N ALA A 272 -19.60 -5.06 -0.68
CA ALA A 272 -18.97 -6.25 -0.08
C ALA A 272 -19.60 -6.55 1.29
N GLU A 273 -20.42 -7.62 1.35
CA GLU A 273 -21.15 -8.02 2.54
C GLU A 273 -20.19 -8.30 3.71
N GLY A 274 -20.54 -7.84 4.92
CA GLY A 274 -19.74 -8.05 6.13
C GLY A 274 -18.47 -7.21 6.22
N ALA A 275 -18.17 -6.33 5.25
CA ALA A 275 -17.07 -5.39 5.36
C ALA A 275 -17.34 -4.38 6.49
N PRO A 276 -16.34 -4.06 7.33
CA PRO A 276 -16.52 -3.10 8.43
C PRO A 276 -16.59 -1.63 7.95
N PHE A 277 -16.40 -1.40 6.65
CA PHE A 277 -16.47 -0.10 5.95
C PHE A 277 -16.83 -0.37 4.49
N ARG A 278 -17.26 0.66 3.77
CA ARG A 278 -17.51 0.55 2.33
C ARG A 278 -16.22 0.19 1.59
N HIS A 279 -16.32 -0.65 0.59
CA HIS A 279 -15.16 -1.14 -0.15
C HIS A 279 -15.36 -0.97 -1.66
N GLY A 280 -14.40 -0.28 -2.30
CA GLY A 280 -14.30 -0.18 -3.75
C GLY A 280 -13.34 -1.23 -4.32
N LEU A 281 -12.86 -1.02 -5.55
CA LEU A 281 -11.85 -1.89 -6.15
C LEU A 281 -10.48 -1.56 -5.53
N GLY A 282 -10.00 -2.41 -4.62
CA GLY A 282 -8.73 -2.26 -3.92
C GLY A 282 -8.63 -1.03 -3.02
N VAL A 283 -9.72 -0.31 -2.76
CA VAL A 283 -9.77 0.87 -1.88
C VAL A 283 -10.77 0.68 -0.75
N ARG A 284 -10.47 1.29 0.39
CA ARG A 284 -11.37 1.42 1.53
C ARG A 284 -12.03 2.79 1.51
N ILE A 285 -13.34 2.84 1.72
CA ILE A 285 -14.13 4.06 1.67
C ILE A 285 -14.71 4.32 3.06
N GLY A 286 -14.39 5.47 3.64
CA GLY A 286 -14.87 5.86 4.97
C GLY A 286 -14.38 4.97 6.11
N ASP A 287 -13.25 4.25 5.97
CA ASP A 287 -12.65 3.48 7.06
C ASP A 287 -12.14 4.43 8.15
N PRO A 288 -12.79 4.49 9.34
CA PRO A 288 -12.47 5.48 10.36
C PRO A 288 -11.05 5.29 10.95
N GLY A 289 -10.45 4.12 10.78
CA GLY A 289 -9.06 3.85 11.18
C GLY A 289 -8.01 4.46 10.23
N ILE A 290 -8.45 4.98 9.09
CA ILE A 290 -7.59 5.58 8.07
C ILE A 290 -7.97 7.04 7.82
N VAL A 291 -9.25 7.28 7.54
CA VAL A 291 -9.74 8.59 7.12
C VAL A 291 -10.11 9.51 8.28
N GLY A 292 -10.18 8.98 9.51
CA GLY A 292 -10.61 9.77 10.69
C GLY A 292 -11.94 10.45 10.46
N PRO A 293 -12.02 11.81 10.57
CA PRO A 293 -13.27 12.56 10.37
C PRO A 293 -13.68 12.78 8.90
N LEU A 294 -12.90 12.28 7.93
CA LEU A 294 -13.16 12.44 6.49
C LEU A 294 -14.02 11.29 5.96
N GLU A 295 -15.27 11.18 6.42
CA GLU A 295 -16.18 10.03 6.17
C GLU A 295 -16.44 9.72 4.69
N GLY A 296 -16.32 10.72 3.80
CA GLY A 296 -16.45 10.55 2.35
C GLY A 296 -15.17 10.15 1.63
N ALA A 297 -14.04 10.19 2.33
CA ALA A 297 -12.73 9.91 1.75
C ALA A 297 -12.52 8.42 1.49
N PHE A 298 -11.65 8.13 0.55
CA PHE A 298 -11.18 6.78 0.27
C PHE A 298 -9.66 6.70 0.37
N GLY A 299 -9.13 5.49 0.44
CA GLY A 299 -7.69 5.27 0.48
C GLY A 299 -7.31 3.88 0.92
N HIS A 300 -6.10 3.75 1.39
CA HIS A 300 -5.58 2.51 1.96
C HIS A 300 -4.52 2.79 3.04
N SER A 301 -4.30 1.81 3.90
CA SER A 301 -3.22 1.84 4.89
C SER A 301 -2.26 0.67 4.73
N GLY A 302 -1.00 0.88 5.11
CA GLY A 302 0.03 -0.14 5.15
C GLY A 302 0.30 -0.65 6.56
N PHE A 303 0.71 -1.90 6.67
CA PHE A 303 1.08 -2.54 7.94
C PHE A 303 2.27 -1.84 8.61
N THR A 304 3.19 -1.30 7.82
CA THR A 304 4.34 -0.51 8.27
C THR A 304 3.97 0.83 8.91
N GLY A 305 2.69 1.22 8.85
CA GLY A 305 2.16 2.45 9.41
C GLY A 305 1.82 3.53 8.39
N THR A 306 2.06 3.27 7.11
CA THR A 306 1.76 4.18 6.00
C THR A 306 0.26 4.33 5.74
N SER A 307 -0.15 5.44 5.13
CA SER A 307 -1.50 5.62 4.57
C SER A 307 -1.54 6.69 3.49
N LEU A 308 -2.47 6.52 2.57
CA LEU A 308 -2.93 7.52 1.60
C LEU A 308 -4.43 7.68 1.78
N VAL A 309 -4.88 8.92 1.90
CA VAL A 309 -6.31 9.31 1.98
C VAL A 309 -6.60 10.37 0.93
N VAL A 310 -7.68 10.19 0.19
CA VAL A 310 -8.13 11.09 -0.86
C VAL A 310 -9.58 11.46 -0.61
N ASP A 311 -9.88 12.75 -0.52
CA ASP A 311 -11.24 13.30 -0.40
C ASP A 311 -11.50 14.31 -1.52
N PRO A 312 -12.03 13.87 -2.66
CA PRO A 312 -12.29 14.74 -3.78
C PRO A 312 -13.30 15.87 -3.47
N ALA A 313 -14.26 15.59 -2.59
CA ALA A 313 -15.29 16.57 -2.23
C ALA A 313 -14.72 17.77 -1.45
N ARG A 314 -13.60 17.59 -0.76
CA ARG A 314 -12.89 18.62 0.00
C ARG A 314 -11.60 19.08 -0.66
N GLY A 315 -11.28 18.57 -1.86
CA GLY A 315 -10.01 18.87 -2.51
C GLY A 315 -8.79 18.30 -1.79
N LEU A 316 -8.96 17.33 -0.90
CA LEU A 316 -7.87 16.86 -0.02
C LEU A 316 -7.16 15.61 -0.54
N THR A 317 -5.83 15.64 -0.40
CA THR A 317 -4.98 14.45 -0.43
C THR A 317 -4.06 14.46 0.79
N VAL A 318 -4.07 13.37 1.56
CA VAL A 318 -3.34 13.22 2.82
C VAL A 318 -2.43 12.01 2.74
N VAL A 319 -1.14 12.22 2.95
CA VAL A 319 -0.12 11.18 3.01
C VAL A 319 0.45 11.12 4.42
N LEU A 320 0.55 9.91 4.96
CA LEU A 320 1.33 9.62 6.14
C LEU A 320 2.25 8.42 5.84
N LEU A 321 3.55 8.63 5.94
CA LEU A 321 4.55 7.59 5.85
C LEU A 321 5.22 7.41 7.20
N THR A 322 5.24 6.20 7.72
CA THR A 322 5.92 5.84 8.97
C THR A 322 6.58 4.48 8.88
N ASN A 323 7.51 4.22 9.80
CA ASN A 323 8.04 2.90 10.06
C ASN A 323 7.58 2.37 11.44
N ALA A 324 6.27 2.31 11.67
CA ALA A 324 5.68 1.93 12.96
C ALA A 324 6.06 0.49 13.40
N VAL A 325 6.55 -0.34 12.49
CA VAL A 325 7.07 -1.69 12.78
C VAL A 325 8.54 -1.72 13.19
N HIS A 326 9.24 -0.57 13.23
CA HIS A 326 10.65 -0.49 13.60
C HIS A 326 10.82 -0.18 15.11
N PRO A 327 11.53 -1.00 15.93
CA PRO A 327 12.20 -2.24 15.53
C PRO A 327 11.30 -3.48 15.56
N LEU A 328 10.14 -3.41 16.20
CA LEU A 328 9.19 -4.52 16.34
C LEU A 328 7.77 -4.09 15.95
N ARG A 329 7.02 -5.02 15.34
CA ARG A 329 5.59 -4.87 15.08
C ARG A 329 4.77 -4.89 16.37
N GLY A 330 3.49 -4.48 16.31
CA GLY A 330 2.57 -4.53 17.45
C GLY A 330 2.63 -3.30 18.35
N ARG A 331 3.30 -2.20 17.93
CA ARG A 331 3.27 -0.93 18.66
C ARG A 331 1.90 -0.26 18.51
N ASP A 332 1.39 0.24 19.62
CA ASP A 332 0.10 0.92 19.66
C ASP A 332 0.17 2.37 19.13
N GLY A 333 -1.01 2.91 18.75
CA GLY A 333 -1.19 4.34 18.47
C GLY A 333 -1.16 4.70 16.98
N ILE A 334 -0.86 3.79 16.05
CA ILE A 334 -0.82 4.14 14.61
C ILE A 334 -2.18 4.55 14.05
N ARG A 335 -3.29 3.95 14.53
CA ARG A 335 -4.65 4.35 14.11
C ARG A 335 -4.97 5.76 14.59
N ASP A 336 -4.58 6.09 15.83
CA ASP A 336 -4.80 7.42 16.39
C ASP A 336 -3.96 8.47 15.68
N LEU A 337 -2.72 8.13 15.32
CA LEU A 337 -1.85 9.00 14.51
C LEU A 337 -2.47 9.30 13.13
N ARG A 338 -2.99 8.29 12.41
CA ARG A 338 -3.71 8.49 11.13
C ARG A 338 -4.92 9.40 11.30
N ARG A 339 -5.71 9.19 12.35
CA ARG A 339 -6.89 10.02 12.67
C ARG A 339 -6.50 11.46 13.00
N ALA A 340 -5.43 11.67 13.76
CA ALA A 340 -4.93 13.01 14.09
C ALA A 340 -4.44 13.75 12.84
N VAL A 341 -3.69 13.09 11.96
CA VAL A 341 -3.25 13.66 10.68
C VAL A 341 -4.45 14.01 9.78
N ALA A 342 -5.46 13.14 9.70
CA ALA A 342 -6.68 13.42 8.94
C ALA A 342 -7.51 14.57 9.56
N ALA A 343 -7.52 14.70 10.88
CA ALA A 343 -8.18 15.82 11.55
C ALA A 343 -7.49 17.18 11.27
N GLU A 344 -6.15 17.19 11.22
CA GLU A 344 -5.39 18.37 10.80
C GLU A 344 -5.66 18.72 9.33
N ALA A 345 -5.77 17.72 8.45
CA ALA A 345 -6.13 17.93 7.06
C ALA A 345 -7.51 18.57 6.92
N LEU A 346 -8.51 18.09 7.68
CA LEU A 346 -9.85 18.68 7.69
C LEU A 346 -9.82 20.14 8.17
N ARG A 347 -8.97 20.47 9.15
CA ARG A 347 -8.81 21.85 9.64
C ARG A 347 -8.21 22.76 8.56
N LEU A 348 -7.26 22.26 7.77
CA LEU A 348 -6.59 22.98 6.70
C LEU A 348 -7.49 23.21 5.48
N SER A 349 -8.49 22.35 5.25
CA SER A 349 -9.43 22.45 4.13
C SER A 349 -10.62 23.41 4.38
N ARG A 350 -10.77 23.90 5.59
CA ARG A 350 -11.81 24.90 5.90
C ARG A 350 -11.38 26.28 5.41
N PRO A 351 -12.25 26.99 4.70
CA PRO A 351 -12.00 28.35 4.26
C PRO A 351 -11.84 29.34 5.42
#